data_262e853b3425bd72977662d5cbb22043
#
_entry.id   262e853b3425bd72977662d5cbb22043
#
_cell.length_a   1.000
_cell.length_b   1.000
_cell.length_c   1.000
_cell.angle_alpha   90.00
_cell.angle_beta   90.00
_cell.angle_gamma   90.00
#
_symmetry.space_group_name_H-M   'P 1'
#
loop_
_entity.id
_entity.type
_entity.pdbx_description
1 polymer ?
#
loop_
_entity_poly.entity_id
_entity_poly.type
_entity_poly.pdbx_seq_one_letter_code
_entity_poly.pdbx_strand_id
1 'polypeptide(L)'
;LAYTISETFDAPAFLRLSTRVSHSQSLVELEEPEEVALKPYEKDAAKYVMMPANAIKRHVVVEERMRKLAEYAETCPINRVESKGNKIGVISAGIAYLYAKEALGDQVDYCKLGMIYPMPKQMLLDFAAQHETVYVIEELDPFIETYCRSLGISVIGKEAFSLLGEYTPHQIRKVVLGEEEPAYQVPGEPIP
;
A
#
# COMPACT_ATOMS: atom_id res chain seq x y z
N LEU A 1 -12.32 -7.47 5.71
CA LEU A 1 -10.91 -7.59 6.10
C LEU A 1 -10.51 -6.57 7.18
N ALA A 2 -10.79 -5.24 7.04
CA ALA A 2 -10.40 -4.24 8.04
C ALA A 2 -11.03 -4.54 9.42
N TYR A 3 -12.31 -4.85 9.47
CA TYR A 3 -12.97 -5.29 10.70
C TYR A 3 -12.38 -6.59 11.24
N THR A 4 -12.09 -7.55 10.38
CA THR A 4 -11.47 -8.84 10.78
C THR A 4 -10.11 -8.61 11.43
N ILE A 5 -9.26 -7.77 10.84
CA ILE A 5 -7.95 -7.40 11.41
C ILE A 5 -8.15 -6.69 12.76
N SER A 6 -9.05 -5.71 12.82
CA SER A 6 -9.34 -4.96 14.05
C SER A 6 -9.76 -5.87 15.20
N GLU A 7 -10.68 -6.80 14.94
CA GLU A 7 -11.19 -7.74 15.94
C GLU A 7 -10.16 -8.81 16.33
N THR A 8 -9.36 -9.28 15.36
CA THR A 8 -8.36 -10.33 15.63
C THR A 8 -7.20 -9.80 16.45
N PHE A 9 -6.75 -8.60 16.15
CA PHE A 9 -5.57 -8.01 16.78
C PHE A 9 -5.90 -6.98 17.87
N ASP A 10 -7.20 -6.73 18.16
CA ASP A 10 -7.64 -5.73 19.12
C ASP A 10 -6.99 -4.35 18.85
N ALA A 11 -6.95 -3.95 17.58
CA ALA A 11 -6.29 -2.76 17.08
C ALA A 11 -7.20 -1.96 16.15
N PRO A 12 -7.12 -0.62 16.14
CA PRO A 12 -7.85 0.16 15.14
C PRO A 12 -7.29 -0.13 13.74
N ALA A 13 -8.18 -0.21 12.76
CA ALA A 13 -7.83 -0.33 11.35
C ALA A 13 -8.29 0.92 10.60
N PHE A 14 -7.39 1.56 9.85
CA PHE A 14 -7.70 2.72 9.03
C PHE A 14 -7.81 2.30 7.56
N LEU A 15 -8.98 2.53 6.97
CA LEU A 15 -9.17 2.40 5.53
C LEU A 15 -8.99 3.78 4.90
N ARG A 16 -7.82 4.01 4.28
CA ARG A 16 -7.51 5.27 3.62
C ARG A 16 -7.95 5.24 2.16
N LEU A 17 -8.89 6.08 1.82
CA LEU A 17 -9.37 6.29 0.46
C LEU A 17 -8.83 7.60 -0.10
N SER A 18 -8.45 7.61 -1.38
CA SER A 18 -8.16 8.85 -2.10
C SER A 18 -9.46 9.49 -2.61
N THR A 19 -9.42 10.79 -2.91
CA THR A 19 -10.55 11.52 -3.48
C THR A 19 -11.04 10.84 -4.77
N ARG A 20 -10.14 10.43 -5.65
CA ARG A 20 -10.51 9.75 -6.91
C ARG A 20 -11.25 8.45 -6.67
N VAL A 21 -10.78 7.60 -5.75
CA VAL A 21 -11.45 6.35 -5.39
C VAL A 21 -12.83 6.64 -4.79
N SER A 22 -12.94 7.64 -3.91
CA SER A 22 -14.23 8.00 -3.29
C SER A 22 -15.26 8.54 -4.28
N HIS A 23 -14.83 9.12 -5.38
CA HIS A 23 -15.69 9.65 -6.44
C HIS A 23 -15.86 8.68 -7.61
N SER A 24 -15.15 7.54 -7.63
CA SER A 24 -15.30 6.53 -8.67
C SER A 24 -16.58 5.71 -8.50
N GLN A 25 -17.03 5.13 -9.59
CA GLN A 25 -18.13 4.16 -9.62
C GLN A 25 -17.62 2.87 -10.26
N SER A 26 -18.00 1.74 -9.68
CA SER A 26 -17.68 0.42 -10.24
C SER A 26 -18.83 -0.56 -9.99
N LEU A 27 -18.83 -1.65 -10.75
CA LEU A 27 -19.74 -2.76 -10.50
C LEU A 27 -19.26 -3.51 -9.24
N VAL A 28 -20.20 -3.82 -8.36
CA VAL A 28 -19.98 -4.60 -7.15
C VAL A 28 -20.88 -5.81 -7.17
N GLU A 29 -20.29 -6.98 -7.00
CA GLU A 29 -21.05 -8.21 -6.77
C GLU A 29 -21.53 -8.22 -5.32
N LEU A 30 -22.81 -8.48 -5.12
CA LEU A 30 -23.39 -8.60 -3.79
C LEU A 30 -23.20 -10.03 -3.32
N GLU A 31 -22.60 -10.17 -2.15
CA GLU A 31 -22.43 -11.44 -1.45
C GLU A 31 -23.44 -11.51 -0.30
N GLU A 32 -23.76 -12.72 0.13
CA GLU A 32 -24.59 -12.90 1.33
C GLU A 32 -23.84 -12.38 2.57
N PRO A 33 -24.56 -11.69 3.48
CA PRO A 33 -23.94 -11.15 4.67
C PRO A 33 -23.43 -12.28 5.59
N GLU A 34 -22.18 -12.15 6.04
CA GLU A 34 -21.61 -13.06 7.02
C GLU A 34 -22.20 -12.76 8.40
N GLU A 35 -22.89 -13.73 8.99
CA GLU A 35 -23.39 -13.59 10.36
C GLU A 35 -22.26 -13.71 11.37
N VAL A 36 -22.05 -12.63 12.14
CA VAL A 36 -21.04 -12.59 13.20
C VAL A 36 -21.75 -12.58 14.56
N ALA A 37 -21.35 -13.49 15.44
CA ALA A 37 -21.86 -13.53 16.80
C ALA A 37 -21.49 -12.27 17.56
N LEU A 38 -22.47 -11.64 18.21
CA LEU A 38 -22.24 -10.49 19.07
C LEU A 38 -21.41 -10.90 20.29
N LYS A 39 -20.29 -10.23 20.50
CA LYS A 39 -19.49 -10.40 21.71
C LYS A 39 -20.16 -9.67 22.89
N PRO A 40 -20.23 -10.30 24.08
CA PRO A 40 -20.74 -9.61 25.27
C PRO A 40 -19.80 -8.45 25.64
N TYR A 41 -20.40 -7.37 26.14
CA TYR A 41 -19.61 -6.28 26.69
C TYR A 41 -18.99 -6.68 28.03
N GLU A 42 -17.67 -6.65 28.10
CA GLU A 42 -16.91 -6.88 29.33
C GLU A 42 -16.27 -5.55 29.77
N LYS A 43 -16.59 -5.13 30.99
CA LYS A 43 -16.02 -3.91 31.57
C LYS A 43 -14.57 -4.19 32.00
N ASP A 44 -13.62 -3.54 31.35
CA ASP A 44 -12.20 -3.59 31.69
C ASP A 44 -11.60 -2.18 31.77
N ALA A 45 -11.59 -1.63 33.00
CA ALA A 45 -11.04 -0.31 33.23
C ALA A 45 -9.50 -0.25 33.03
N ALA A 46 -8.80 -1.35 33.26
CA ALA A 46 -7.36 -1.41 33.04
C ALA A 46 -6.99 -1.33 31.55
N LYS A 47 -7.87 -1.83 30.69
CA LYS A 47 -7.72 -1.78 29.24
C LYS A 47 -8.16 -0.44 28.64
N TYR A 48 -9.29 0.10 29.08
CA TYR A 48 -9.95 1.22 28.39
C TYR A 48 -9.72 2.59 29.04
N VAL A 49 -9.25 2.64 30.29
CA VAL A 49 -8.95 3.89 30.97
C VAL A 49 -7.44 4.11 31.02
N MET A 50 -6.94 5.00 30.18
CA MET A 50 -5.49 5.22 29.99
C MET A 50 -4.89 6.18 31.04
N MET A 51 -5.02 5.81 32.32
CA MET A 51 -4.21 6.43 33.36
C MET A 51 -2.75 5.99 33.22
N PRO A 52 -1.77 6.81 33.67
CA PRO A 52 -0.33 6.52 33.51
C PRO A 52 0.07 5.10 33.94
N ALA A 53 -0.44 4.61 35.06
CA ALA A 53 -0.16 3.27 35.55
C ALA A 53 -0.71 2.15 34.64
N ASN A 54 -1.85 2.37 34.00
CA ASN A 54 -2.42 1.45 33.03
C ASN A 54 -1.68 1.54 31.69
N ALA A 55 -1.38 2.76 31.24
CA ALA A 55 -0.67 3.00 29.98
C ALA A 55 0.70 2.28 29.93
N ILE A 56 1.47 2.28 31.02
CA ILE A 56 2.75 1.56 31.10
C ILE A 56 2.57 0.07 30.81
N LYS A 57 1.56 -0.56 31.41
CA LYS A 57 1.28 -1.99 31.18
C LYS A 57 0.72 -2.24 29.79
N ARG A 58 -0.14 -1.35 29.32
CA ARG A 58 -0.74 -1.45 27.97
C ARG A 58 0.27 -1.29 26.86
N HIS A 59 1.32 -0.49 27.04
CA HIS A 59 2.38 -0.32 26.04
C HIS A 59 3.04 -1.65 25.70
N VAL A 60 3.32 -2.50 26.69
CA VAL A 60 3.87 -3.85 26.44
C VAL A 60 2.95 -4.67 25.52
N VAL A 61 1.62 -4.59 25.76
CA VAL A 61 0.63 -5.27 24.91
C VAL A 61 0.59 -4.68 23.50
N VAL A 62 0.75 -3.37 23.37
CA VAL A 62 0.77 -2.69 22.07
C VAL A 62 2.00 -3.12 21.24
N GLU A 63 3.17 -3.17 21.84
CA GLU A 63 4.40 -3.63 21.16
C GLU A 63 4.30 -5.09 20.70
N GLU A 64 3.76 -5.97 21.55
CA GLU A 64 3.51 -7.37 21.18
C GLU A 64 2.50 -7.49 20.01
N ARG A 65 1.46 -6.66 20.04
CA ARG A 65 0.45 -6.59 18.99
C ARG A 65 1.06 -6.12 17.67
N MET A 66 1.90 -5.09 17.70
CA MET A 66 2.58 -4.59 16.51
C MET A 66 3.49 -5.65 15.88
N ARG A 67 4.17 -6.47 16.69
CA ARG A 67 4.97 -7.57 16.19
C ARG A 67 4.11 -8.64 15.49
N LYS A 68 2.99 -9.03 16.10
CA LYS A 68 2.03 -9.97 15.47
C LYS A 68 1.40 -9.42 14.18
N LEU A 69 1.11 -8.12 14.16
CA LEU A 69 0.63 -7.46 12.94
C LEU A 69 1.69 -7.45 11.83
N ALA A 70 2.97 -7.28 12.18
CA ALA A 70 4.05 -7.35 11.21
C ALA A 70 4.21 -8.77 10.64
N GLU A 71 4.07 -9.80 11.45
CA GLU A 71 4.04 -11.20 10.99
C GLU A 71 2.83 -11.46 10.07
N TYR A 72 1.66 -10.96 10.44
CA TYR A 72 0.46 -11.07 9.62
C TYR A 72 0.60 -10.32 8.28
N ALA A 73 1.27 -9.18 8.24
CA ALA A 73 1.46 -8.41 7.02
C ALA A 73 2.15 -9.21 5.91
N GLU A 74 3.01 -10.17 6.26
CA GLU A 74 3.71 -11.05 5.29
C GLU A 74 2.75 -11.97 4.52
N THR A 75 1.61 -12.31 5.10
CA THR A 75 0.61 -13.21 4.51
C THR A 75 -0.73 -12.54 4.26
N CYS A 76 -0.83 -11.25 4.50
CA CYS A 76 -2.06 -10.49 4.32
C CYS A 76 -2.51 -10.52 2.86
N PRO A 77 -3.75 -10.98 2.54
CA PRO A 77 -4.18 -11.22 1.16
C PRO A 77 -4.25 -9.97 0.28
N ILE A 78 -4.22 -8.78 0.88
CA ILE A 78 -4.18 -7.52 0.12
C ILE A 78 -2.76 -7.06 -0.23
N ASN A 79 -1.73 -7.69 0.36
CA ASN A 79 -0.33 -7.58 -0.06
C ASN A 79 -0.04 -8.72 -1.03
N ARG A 80 0.49 -8.44 -2.20
CA ARG A 80 0.76 -9.48 -3.18
C ARG A 80 1.90 -9.13 -4.11
N VAL A 81 2.60 -10.17 -4.55
CA VAL A 81 3.59 -10.08 -5.62
C VAL A 81 2.97 -10.59 -6.91
N GLU A 82 3.11 -9.82 -7.97
CA GLU A 82 2.71 -10.19 -9.34
C GLU A 82 3.99 -10.26 -10.16
N SER A 83 4.51 -11.47 -10.35
CA SER A 83 5.77 -11.67 -11.07
C SER A 83 5.56 -12.45 -12.36
N LYS A 84 6.28 -11.99 -13.40
CA LYS A 84 6.44 -12.66 -14.70
C LYS A 84 7.91 -12.92 -15.02
N GLY A 85 8.81 -12.65 -14.09
CA GLY A 85 10.25 -12.83 -14.21
C GLY A 85 10.93 -11.66 -14.93
N ASN A 86 10.38 -10.46 -14.82
CA ASN A 86 10.98 -9.25 -15.36
C ASN A 86 12.20 -8.81 -14.52
N LYS A 87 13.08 -8.02 -15.12
CA LYS A 87 14.26 -7.47 -14.45
C LYS A 87 13.96 -6.24 -13.59
N ILE A 88 12.85 -5.58 -13.89
CA ILE A 88 12.38 -4.38 -13.20
C ILE A 88 11.26 -4.76 -12.25
N GLY A 89 11.42 -4.40 -10.99
CA GLY A 89 10.39 -4.52 -9.97
C GLY A 89 9.81 -3.16 -9.58
N VAL A 90 8.51 -3.11 -9.32
CA VAL A 90 7.80 -1.92 -8.85
C VAL A 90 7.12 -2.22 -7.52
N ILE A 91 7.49 -1.48 -6.48
CA ILE A 91 6.81 -1.50 -5.19
C ILE A 91 5.86 -0.30 -5.14
N SER A 92 4.58 -0.54 -4.88
CA SER A 92 3.57 0.53 -4.89
C SER A 92 2.35 0.18 -4.06
N ALA A 93 1.54 1.18 -3.73
CA ALA A 93 0.31 1.05 -2.96
C ALA A 93 -0.80 1.95 -3.52
N GLY A 94 -2.05 1.62 -3.19
CA GLY A 94 -3.22 2.45 -3.49
C GLY A 94 -3.37 2.79 -4.97
N ILE A 95 -3.68 4.07 -5.24
CA ILE A 95 -3.93 4.55 -6.60
C ILE A 95 -2.65 4.55 -7.46
N ALA A 96 -1.50 4.82 -6.86
CA ALA A 96 -0.22 4.80 -7.57
C ALA A 96 0.09 3.42 -8.18
N TYR A 97 -0.33 2.33 -7.51
CA TYR A 97 -0.25 0.99 -8.10
C TYR A 97 -1.11 0.87 -9.36
N LEU A 98 -2.32 1.42 -9.38
CA LEU A 98 -3.18 1.36 -10.56
C LEU A 98 -2.59 2.15 -11.73
N TYR A 99 -2.04 3.31 -11.48
CA TYR A 99 -1.34 4.10 -12.50
C TYR A 99 -0.09 3.37 -13.03
N ALA A 100 0.68 2.74 -12.13
CA ALA A 100 1.83 1.94 -12.55
C ALA A 100 1.40 0.73 -13.41
N LYS A 101 0.31 0.07 -13.04
CA LYS A 101 -0.23 -1.08 -13.77
C LYS A 101 -0.73 -0.68 -15.15
N GLU A 102 -1.40 0.46 -15.27
CA GLU A 102 -1.84 1.04 -16.55
C GLU A 102 -0.66 1.43 -17.43
N ALA A 103 0.36 2.08 -16.83
CA ALA A 103 1.51 2.57 -17.56
C ALA A 103 2.42 1.46 -18.08
N LEU A 104 2.71 0.46 -17.26
CA LEU A 104 3.79 -0.50 -17.49
C LEU A 104 3.28 -1.90 -17.86
N GLY A 105 2.03 -2.21 -17.59
CA GLY A 105 1.42 -3.49 -17.94
C GLY A 105 2.22 -4.67 -17.42
N ASP A 106 2.64 -5.53 -18.33
CA ASP A 106 3.38 -6.76 -18.06
C ASP A 106 4.90 -6.63 -18.26
N GLN A 107 5.41 -5.41 -18.44
CA GLN A 107 6.83 -5.15 -18.68
C GLN A 107 7.68 -5.12 -17.39
N VAL A 108 7.00 -5.10 -16.25
CA VAL A 108 7.61 -5.09 -14.91
C VAL A 108 6.89 -6.06 -14.00
N ASP A 109 7.53 -6.42 -12.91
CA ASP A 109 6.91 -7.17 -11.81
C ASP A 109 6.45 -6.19 -10.73
N TYR A 110 5.42 -6.57 -9.97
CA TYR A 110 4.82 -5.68 -8.95
C TYR A 110 4.83 -6.32 -7.57
N CYS A 111 5.23 -5.55 -6.57
CA CYS A 111 4.91 -5.79 -5.18
C CYS A 111 3.84 -4.78 -4.76
N LYS A 112 2.58 -5.21 -4.79
CA LYS A 112 1.43 -4.39 -4.43
C LYS A 112 1.19 -4.46 -2.93
N LEU A 113 1.31 -3.32 -2.26
CA LEU A 113 1.01 -3.18 -0.84
C LEU A 113 -0.42 -2.68 -0.65
N GLY A 114 -1.20 -3.45 0.09
CA GLY A 114 -2.53 -3.05 0.54
C GLY A 114 -2.53 -2.68 2.03
N MET A 115 -1.75 -3.41 2.83
CA MET A 115 -1.45 -3.09 4.22
C MET A 115 -0.06 -2.45 4.29
N ILE A 116 0.00 -1.14 4.51
CA ILE A 116 1.24 -0.37 4.49
C ILE A 116 1.81 -0.10 5.89
N TYR A 117 1.12 -0.50 6.95
CA TYR A 117 1.61 -0.37 8.32
C TYR A 117 0.99 -1.42 9.25
N PRO A 118 1.84 -2.28 9.84
CA PRO A 118 3.26 -2.47 9.49
C PRO A 118 3.44 -3.06 8.09
N MET A 119 4.57 -2.75 7.43
CA MET A 119 4.88 -3.28 6.11
C MET A 119 5.44 -4.71 6.18
N PRO A 120 5.21 -5.54 5.15
CA PRO A 120 5.75 -6.89 5.06
C PRO A 120 7.25 -6.87 4.71
N LYS A 121 8.08 -6.91 5.74
CA LYS A 121 9.55 -6.78 5.62
C LYS A 121 10.16 -7.85 4.71
N GLN A 122 9.81 -9.11 4.95
CA GLN A 122 10.41 -10.23 4.23
C GLN A 122 9.96 -10.24 2.77
N MET A 123 8.67 -10.00 2.52
CA MET A 123 8.13 -9.88 1.16
C MET A 123 8.88 -8.81 0.34
N LEU A 124 9.18 -7.66 0.95
CA LEU A 124 9.93 -6.58 0.29
C LEU A 124 11.38 -6.97 -0.01
N LEU A 125 12.06 -7.64 0.94
CA LEU A 125 13.43 -8.13 0.75
C LEU A 125 13.50 -9.19 -0.35
N ASP A 126 12.60 -10.17 -0.31
CA ASP A 126 12.56 -11.26 -1.29
C ASP A 126 12.22 -10.74 -2.69
N PHE A 127 11.28 -9.79 -2.77
CA PHE A 127 10.94 -9.14 -4.03
C PHE A 127 12.14 -8.38 -4.59
N ALA A 128 12.79 -7.55 -3.78
CA ALA A 128 13.92 -6.75 -4.24
C ALA A 128 15.11 -7.61 -4.68
N ALA A 129 15.36 -8.73 -4.02
CA ALA A 129 16.45 -9.65 -4.37
C ALA A 129 16.29 -10.34 -5.75
N GLN A 130 15.08 -10.33 -6.30
CA GLN A 130 14.77 -10.96 -7.60
C GLN A 130 14.91 -10.00 -8.78
N HIS A 131 15.15 -8.71 -8.55
CA HIS A 131 15.15 -7.68 -9.60
C HIS A 131 16.48 -6.95 -9.70
N GLU A 132 16.87 -6.61 -10.93
CA GLU A 132 18.07 -5.80 -11.18
C GLU A 132 17.83 -4.32 -10.79
N THR A 133 16.62 -3.83 -10.99
CA THR A 133 16.21 -2.47 -10.67
C THR A 133 14.86 -2.48 -9.97
N VAL A 134 14.76 -1.75 -8.87
CA VAL A 134 13.51 -1.64 -8.10
C VAL A 134 13.09 -0.19 -8.01
N TYR A 135 11.88 0.10 -8.48
CA TYR A 135 11.23 1.40 -8.32
C TYR A 135 10.24 1.39 -7.17
N VAL A 136 10.19 2.49 -6.42
CA VAL A 136 9.07 2.77 -5.51
C VAL A 136 8.23 3.89 -6.12
N ILE A 137 6.98 3.56 -6.44
CA ILE A 137 6.03 4.52 -7.02
C ILE A 137 4.96 4.82 -5.97
N GLU A 138 5.10 5.98 -5.34
CA GLU A 138 4.19 6.50 -4.32
C GLU A 138 4.05 8.01 -4.45
N GLU A 139 2.85 8.53 -4.25
CA GLU A 139 2.59 9.98 -4.29
C GLU A 139 2.95 10.62 -2.95
N LEU A 140 3.25 11.93 -2.97
CA LEU A 140 3.63 12.72 -1.80
C LEU A 140 4.95 12.23 -1.15
N ASP A 141 4.99 12.15 0.18
CA ASP A 141 6.20 11.84 0.94
C ASP A 141 6.69 10.39 0.75
N PRO A 142 8.02 10.16 0.83
CA PRO A 142 8.64 8.85 0.60
C PRO A 142 8.48 7.91 1.79
N PHE A 143 7.28 7.40 2.03
CA PHE A 143 6.99 6.52 3.16
C PHE A 143 7.48 5.08 2.89
N ILE A 144 7.10 4.52 1.74
CA ILE A 144 7.50 3.16 1.33
C ILE A 144 9.00 3.15 0.99
N GLU A 145 9.47 4.15 0.24
CA GLU A 145 10.87 4.30 -0.12
C GLU A 145 11.77 4.36 1.13
N THR A 146 11.41 5.19 2.11
CA THR A 146 12.16 5.33 3.36
C THR A 146 12.26 4.00 4.10
N TYR A 147 11.19 3.25 4.15
CA TYR A 147 11.19 1.93 4.77
C TYR A 147 12.07 0.95 4.00
N CYS A 148 11.95 0.87 2.67
CA CYS A 148 12.81 0.02 1.83
C CYS A 148 14.29 0.35 2.03
N ARG A 149 14.65 1.63 2.02
CA ARG A 149 16.03 2.08 2.26
C ARG A 149 16.51 1.73 3.68
N SER A 150 15.65 1.77 4.69
CA SER A 150 16.01 1.36 6.06
C SER A 150 16.31 -0.14 6.18
N LEU A 151 15.78 -0.95 5.26
CA LEU A 151 16.07 -2.39 5.14
C LEU A 151 17.34 -2.68 4.31
N GLY A 152 18.00 -1.65 3.80
CA GLY A 152 19.16 -1.79 2.90
C GLY A 152 18.79 -2.11 1.45
N ILE A 153 17.53 -1.99 1.06
CA ILE A 153 17.08 -2.17 -0.32
C ILE A 153 17.43 -0.92 -1.12
N SER A 154 18.15 -1.10 -2.22
CA SER A 154 18.41 -0.03 -3.20
C SER A 154 17.16 0.15 -4.06
N VAL A 155 16.55 1.33 -3.97
CA VAL A 155 15.35 1.67 -4.73
C VAL A 155 15.48 3.03 -5.38
N ILE A 156 14.84 3.19 -6.55
CA ILE A 156 14.66 4.46 -7.24
C ILE A 156 13.26 4.97 -6.89
N GLY A 157 13.19 6.12 -6.23
CA GLY A 157 11.94 6.71 -5.76
C GLY A 157 11.86 8.19 -6.07
N LYS A 158 11.85 9.05 -5.05
CA LYS A 158 11.68 10.50 -5.19
C LYS A 158 12.80 11.23 -5.92
N GLU A 159 13.91 10.60 -6.16
CA GLU A 159 14.95 11.11 -7.06
C GLU A 159 14.49 11.13 -8.54
N ALA A 160 13.55 10.25 -8.91
CA ALA A 160 12.98 10.15 -10.26
C ALA A 160 11.51 10.64 -10.34
N PHE A 161 10.79 10.62 -9.22
CA PHE A 161 9.37 10.97 -9.15
C PHE A 161 9.14 12.21 -8.28
N SER A 162 8.29 13.13 -8.77
CA SER A 162 7.98 14.38 -8.06
C SER A 162 7.34 14.13 -6.68
N LEU A 163 7.66 15.01 -5.72
CA LEU A 163 6.94 15.10 -4.45
C LEU A 163 5.58 15.82 -4.60
N LEU A 164 5.37 16.52 -5.71
CA LEU A 164 4.22 17.39 -5.93
C LEU A 164 3.29 16.84 -6.99
N GLY A 165 2.00 16.99 -6.72
CA GLY A 165 0.95 16.64 -7.65
C GLY A 165 0.62 15.15 -7.69
N GLU A 166 -0.32 14.83 -8.55
CA GLU A 166 -0.72 13.45 -8.86
C GLU A 166 0.17 12.87 -9.95
N TYR A 167 0.42 11.58 -9.91
CA TYR A 167 1.11 10.89 -10.99
C TYR A 167 0.14 10.54 -12.12
N THR A 168 0.71 10.43 -13.31
CA THR A 168 -0.01 9.96 -14.49
C THR A 168 0.70 8.74 -15.08
N PRO A 169 -0.03 7.86 -15.80
CA PRO A 169 0.60 6.75 -16.53
C PRO A 169 1.72 7.20 -17.46
N HIS A 170 1.55 8.34 -18.13
CA HIS A 170 2.57 8.93 -19.01
C HIS A 170 3.88 9.27 -18.26
N GLN A 171 3.79 9.92 -17.11
CA GLN A 171 4.97 10.24 -16.29
C GLN A 171 5.70 8.97 -15.82
N ILE A 172 4.95 7.96 -15.38
CA ILE A 172 5.50 6.69 -14.91
C ILE A 172 6.20 5.97 -16.06
N ARG A 173 5.58 5.91 -17.24
CA ARG A 173 6.13 5.27 -18.42
C ARG A 173 7.44 5.93 -18.87
N LYS A 174 7.45 7.25 -18.90
CA LYS A 174 8.65 8.03 -19.22
C LYS A 174 9.81 7.73 -18.26
N VAL A 175 9.55 7.68 -16.96
CA VAL A 175 10.59 7.45 -15.95
C VAL A 175 11.10 6.01 -15.97
N VAL A 176 10.22 5.01 -16.05
CA VAL A 176 10.58 3.61 -15.88
C VAL A 176 11.08 2.99 -17.19
N LEU A 177 10.44 3.31 -18.30
CA LEU A 177 10.75 2.72 -19.61
C LEU A 177 11.58 3.63 -20.53
N GLY A 178 11.72 4.93 -20.18
CA GLY A 178 12.36 5.93 -21.03
C GLY A 178 11.56 6.27 -22.28
N GLU A 179 10.28 5.91 -22.32
CA GLU A 179 9.41 6.12 -23.49
C GLU A 179 8.68 7.45 -23.38
N GLU A 180 8.75 8.26 -24.43
CA GLU A 180 7.91 9.44 -24.61
C GLU A 180 6.76 9.08 -25.53
N GLU A 181 5.55 9.05 -25.01
CA GLU A 181 4.38 9.02 -25.87
C GLU A 181 4.26 10.34 -26.61
N PRO A 182 3.90 10.31 -27.91
CA PRO A 182 3.61 11.56 -28.61
C PRO A 182 2.49 12.31 -27.86
N ALA A 183 2.69 13.60 -27.64
CA ALA A 183 1.69 14.43 -26.99
C ALA A 183 0.33 14.23 -27.67
N TYR A 184 -0.68 13.82 -26.89
CA TYR A 184 -2.04 13.67 -27.40
C TYR A 184 -2.48 15.03 -27.99
N GLN A 185 -2.55 15.10 -29.32
CA GLN A 185 -3.14 16.26 -29.99
C GLN A 185 -4.64 16.08 -29.93
N VAL A 186 -5.31 16.92 -29.18
CA VAL A 186 -6.78 17.01 -29.21
C VAL A 186 -7.20 17.32 -30.64
N PRO A 187 -7.89 16.41 -31.34
CA PRO A 187 -8.37 16.74 -32.69
C PRO A 187 -9.53 17.72 -32.53
N GLY A 188 -9.37 18.92 -33.02
CA GLY A 188 -10.46 19.88 -33.09
C GLY A 188 -10.04 21.30 -32.73
N GLU A 189 -10.82 22.26 -33.17
CA GLU A 189 -10.68 23.66 -32.81
C GLU A 189 -10.97 23.85 -31.32
N PRO A 190 -10.31 24.80 -30.65
CA PRO A 190 -10.61 25.09 -29.26
C PRO A 190 -12.09 25.48 -29.14
N ILE A 191 -12.75 24.87 -28.17
CA ILE A 191 -14.14 25.19 -27.83
C ILE A 191 -14.19 26.65 -27.46
N PRO A 192 -15.06 27.48 -28.13
CA PRO A 192 -15.13 28.90 -27.91
C PRO A 192 -15.59 29.27 -26.49
#